data_3d8802991fd99cfa32c0af2e31ed64f1
#
_entry.id   3d8802991fd99cfa32c0af2e31ed64f1
#
_cell.length_a   1.000
_cell.length_b   1.000
_cell.length_c   1.000
_cell.angle_alpha   90.00
_cell.angle_beta   90.00
_cell.angle_gamma   90.00
#
_symmetry.space_group_name_H-M   'P 1'
#
loop_
_entity.id
_entity.type
_entity.pdbx_description
1 polymer ?
#
loop_
_entity_poly.entity_id
_entity_poly.type
_entity_poly.pdbx_seq_one_letter_code
_entity_poly.pdbx_strand_id
1 'polypeptide(L)'
;MKTERITLRPWLETDAKALYKYASDPEVGPQAGWAPHLSEEESLEIIRTVFHNPTTWAIVWNETGEAIGAIGYGPSCDCSLPALDGEPTVGYWVGKPYWGKAICTEALRLMITHIRNTTNIRSLISGHFIDNRASGRVMEKCGFKPTGEIAFDDNLYCGADKPIRVLRLTF
;
A
#
# COMPACT_ATOMS: atom_id res chain seq x y z
N MET A 1 -2.94 15.43 -1.74
CA MET A 1 -4.38 15.09 -1.55
C MET A 1 -4.65 15.03 -0.05
N LYS A 2 -5.80 15.48 0.42
CA LYS A 2 -6.06 15.45 1.88
C LYS A 2 -7.54 15.28 2.22
N THR A 3 -7.79 14.78 3.43
CA THR A 3 -9.06 14.81 4.14
C THR A 3 -8.92 15.60 5.44
N GLU A 4 -9.90 15.53 6.33
CA GLU A 4 -9.80 16.08 7.69
C GLU A 4 -8.68 15.39 8.51
N ARG A 5 -8.53 14.05 8.39
CA ARG A 5 -7.62 13.25 9.24
C ARG A 5 -6.26 12.98 8.64
N ILE A 6 -6.16 12.85 7.31
CA ILE A 6 -4.93 12.45 6.64
C ILE A 6 -4.59 13.33 5.44
N THR A 7 -3.30 13.42 5.16
CA THR A 7 -2.75 14.01 3.94
C THR A 7 -1.91 12.97 3.20
N LEU A 8 -2.11 12.81 1.88
CA LEU A 8 -1.22 12.07 0.99
C LEU A 8 -0.27 13.08 0.32
N ARG A 9 1.02 12.96 0.59
CA ARG A 9 2.10 13.78 0.01
C ARG A 9 3.29 12.92 -0.38
N PRO A 10 4.19 13.41 -1.24
CA PRO A 10 5.47 12.74 -1.47
C PRO A 10 6.20 12.47 -0.15
N TRP A 11 6.98 11.39 -0.14
CA TRP A 11 7.88 11.11 0.97
C TRP A 11 9.00 12.14 1.04
N LEU A 12 9.43 12.48 2.24
CA LEU A 12 10.57 13.35 2.54
C LEU A 12 11.63 12.54 3.27
N GLU A 13 12.90 12.87 3.07
CA GLU A 13 14.00 12.21 3.79
C GLU A 13 13.84 12.35 5.32
N THR A 14 13.26 13.45 5.77
CA THR A 14 12.94 13.70 7.18
C THR A 14 11.90 12.75 7.77
N ASP A 15 11.18 11.98 6.93
CA ASP A 15 10.23 10.97 7.37
C ASP A 15 10.90 9.64 7.76
N ALA A 16 12.23 9.47 7.55
CA ALA A 16 12.94 8.21 7.77
C ALA A 16 12.72 7.65 9.18
N LYS A 17 12.78 8.50 10.20
CA LYS A 17 12.51 8.11 11.59
C LYS A 17 11.08 7.61 11.80
N ALA A 18 10.09 8.26 11.20
CA ALA A 18 8.69 7.86 11.29
C ALA A 18 8.46 6.56 10.50
N LEU A 19 9.08 6.42 9.32
CA LEU A 19 9.04 5.19 8.54
C LEU A 19 9.62 4.03 9.33
N TYR A 20 10.82 4.17 9.90
CA TYR A 20 11.45 3.14 10.73
C TYR A 20 10.56 2.75 11.92
N LYS A 21 10.02 3.73 12.65
CA LYS A 21 9.15 3.50 13.81
C LYS A 21 7.99 2.54 13.52
N TYR A 22 7.39 2.62 12.34
CA TYR A 22 6.25 1.79 11.98
C TYR A 22 6.62 0.58 11.12
N ALA A 23 7.63 0.70 10.27
CA ALA A 23 8.05 -0.37 9.38
C ALA A 23 8.95 -1.41 10.07
N SER A 24 9.54 -1.10 11.22
CA SER A 24 10.28 -2.08 12.04
C SER A 24 9.37 -3.01 12.86
N ASP A 25 8.06 -2.72 12.96
CA ASP A 25 7.11 -3.59 13.66
C ASP A 25 6.97 -4.94 12.91
N PRO A 26 7.28 -6.08 13.56
CA PRO A 26 7.27 -7.39 12.92
C PRO A 26 5.88 -7.86 12.46
N GLU A 27 4.82 -7.17 12.83
CA GLU A 27 3.47 -7.49 12.38
C GLU A 27 3.03 -6.65 11.17
N VAL A 28 3.75 -5.55 10.84
CA VAL A 28 3.35 -4.64 9.74
C VAL A 28 3.88 -5.14 8.39
N GLY A 29 5.20 -5.24 8.25
CA GLY A 29 5.83 -5.63 6.98
C GLY A 29 5.33 -6.96 6.42
N PRO A 30 5.32 -8.06 7.19
CA PRO A 30 4.87 -9.36 6.73
C PRO A 30 3.40 -9.43 6.28
N GLN A 31 2.54 -8.52 6.76
CA GLN A 31 1.17 -8.39 6.29
C GLN A 31 1.05 -7.71 4.91
N ALA A 32 2.10 -7.02 4.50
CA ALA A 32 2.17 -6.26 3.26
C ALA A 32 3.20 -6.81 2.25
N GLY A 33 3.88 -7.93 2.59
CA GLY A 33 4.77 -8.63 1.67
C GLY A 33 6.25 -8.21 1.76
N TRP A 34 6.71 -7.59 2.87
CA TRP A 34 8.10 -7.14 3.01
C TRP A 34 8.64 -7.37 4.43
N ALA A 35 9.99 -7.41 4.56
CA ALA A 35 10.67 -7.60 5.83
C ALA A 35 10.61 -6.35 6.70
N PRO A 36 10.48 -6.47 8.03
CA PRO A 36 10.63 -5.33 8.93
C PRO A 36 11.95 -4.61 8.70
N HIS A 37 11.91 -3.27 8.69
CA HIS A 37 13.11 -2.45 8.55
C HIS A 37 14.03 -2.62 9.75
N LEU A 38 15.33 -2.68 9.49
CA LEU A 38 16.34 -2.97 10.52
C LEU A 38 16.91 -1.70 11.16
N SER A 39 16.84 -0.55 10.45
CA SER A 39 17.36 0.73 10.95
C SER A 39 16.68 1.94 10.29
N GLU A 40 16.93 3.13 10.85
CA GLU A 40 16.49 4.40 10.27
C GLU A 40 17.22 4.68 8.94
N GLU A 41 18.50 4.27 8.83
CA GLU A 41 19.30 4.39 7.61
C GLU A 41 18.71 3.56 6.46
N GLU A 42 18.26 2.33 6.73
CA GLU A 42 17.56 1.51 5.76
C GLU A 42 16.25 2.17 5.33
N SER A 43 15.50 2.72 6.27
CA SER A 43 14.26 3.45 5.99
C SER A 43 14.52 4.68 5.12
N LEU A 44 15.62 5.41 5.36
CA LEU A 44 16.03 6.53 4.53
C LEU A 44 16.36 6.08 3.10
N GLU A 45 17.07 4.97 2.96
CA GLU A 45 17.39 4.42 1.64
C GLU A 45 16.13 3.95 0.88
N ILE A 46 15.17 3.35 1.56
CA ILE A 46 13.87 3.00 0.96
C ILE A 46 13.12 4.26 0.49
N ILE A 47 13.16 5.36 1.24
CA ILE A 47 12.56 6.62 0.79
C ILE A 47 13.22 7.11 -0.50
N ARG A 48 14.55 7.05 -0.58
CA ARG A 48 15.34 7.53 -1.73
C ARG A 48 15.16 6.68 -2.99
N THR A 49 15.00 5.37 -2.83
CA THR A 49 15.03 4.40 -3.94
C THR A 49 13.63 3.89 -4.31
N VAL A 50 12.85 3.43 -3.34
CA VAL A 50 11.55 2.79 -3.56
C VAL A 50 10.42 3.82 -3.59
N PHE A 51 10.43 4.77 -2.65
CA PHE A 51 9.34 5.74 -2.51
C PHE A 51 9.57 7.05 -3.28
N HIS A 52 10.74 7.24 -3.88
CA HIS A 52 11.06 8.40 -4.71
C HIS A 52 10.46 8.24 -6.12
N ASN A 53 9.14 8.20 -6.20
CA ASN A 53 8.40 8.13 -7.46
C ASN A 53 7.07 8.91 -7.33
N PRO A 54 6.47 9.39 -8.45
CA PRO A 54 5.30 10.25 -8.43
C PRO A 54 4.00 9.55 -8.06
N THR A 55 4.00 8.21 -7.97
CA THR A 55 2.81 7.39 -7.72
C THR A 55 2.78 6.73 -6.35
N THR A 56 3.74 7.07 -5.48
CA THR A 56 3.81 6.59 -4.09
C THR A 56 3.79 7.76 -3.12
N TRP A 57 2.89 7.72 -2.15
CA TRP A 57 2.69 8.78 -1.17
C TRP A 57 2.83 8.27 0.25
N ALA A 58 3.38 9.12 1.12
CA ALA A 58 3.25 8.99 2.55
C ALA A 58 1.80 9.28 2.96
N ILE A 59 1.24 8.44 3.83
CA ILE A 59 0.00 8.72 4.55
C ILE A 59 0.40 9.48 5.82
N VAL A 60 0.07 10.77 5.88
CA VAL A 60 0.43 11.64 7.00
C VAL A 60 -0.78 11.86 7.90
N TRP A 61 -0.61 11.67 9.19
CA TRP A 61 -1.62 11.96 10.20
C TRP A 61 -1.65 13.47 10.46
N ASN A 62 -2.76 14.13 10.15
CA ASN A 62 -2.84 15.60 10.16
C ASN A 62 -2.63 16.23 11.54
N GLU A 63 -3.03 15.52 12.61
CA GLU A 63 -2.90 16.00 13.98
C GLU A 63 -1.43 16.15 14.42
N THR A 64 -0.55 15.26 13.97
CA THR A 64 0.86 15.24 14.38
C THR A 64 1.83 15.64 13.26
N GLY A 65 1.38 15.62 12.01
CA GLY A 65 2.25 15.79 10.83
C GLY A 65 3.16 14.57 10.54
N GLU A 66 3.01 13.47 11.29
CA GLU A 66 3.85 12.27 11.17
C GLU A 66 3.39 11.39 10.00
N ALA A 67 4.34 10.86 9.22
CA ALA A 67 4.08 9.83 8.22
C ALA A 67 3.81 8.50 8.92
N ILE A 68 2.60 7.96 8.77
CA ILE A 68 2.11 6.78 9.49
C ILE A 68 1.97 5.54 8.61
N GLY A 69 2.26 5.65 7.32
CA GLY A 69 2.14 4.56 6.37
C GLY A 69 2.39 5.03 4.94
N ALA A 70 2.21 4.11 4.00
CA ALA A 70 2.36 4.37 2.57
C ALA A 70 1.13 3.91 1.78
N ILE A 71 0.93 4.54 0.62
CA ILE A 71 0.01 4.09 -0.41
C ILE A 71 0.57 4.47 -1.77
N GLY A 72 0.41 3.57 -2.75
CA GLY A 72 0.86 3.84 -4.11
C GLY A 72 0.26 2.89 -5.13
N TYR A 73 0.52 3.20 -6.39
CA TYR A 73 0.26 2.32 -7.51
C TYR A 73 1.46 2.33 -8.47
N GLY A 74 1.65 1.25 -9.18
CA GLY A 74 2.78 1.13 -10.11
C GLY A 74 2.62 -0.02 -11.10
N PRO A 75 3.58 -0.20 -12.00
CA PRO A 75 3.58 -1.33 -12.92
C PRO A 75 3.45 -2.65 -12.16
N SER A 76 2.76 -3.61 -12.74
CA SER A 76 2.57 -4.95 -12.16
C SER A 76 3.75 -5.91 -12.40
N CYS A 77 4.86 -5.43 -12.96
CA CYS A 77 5.99 -6.23 -13.40
C CYS A 77 6.71 -7.04 -12.30
N ASP A 78 6.57 -6.62 -11.04
CA ASP A 78 7.28 -7.22 -9.90
C ASP A 78 6.34 -7.96 -8.92
N CYS A 79 5.11 -8.22 -9.30
CA CYS A 79 4.17 -8.95 -8.45
C CYS A 79 3.54 -10.13 -9.19
N SER A 80 3.27 -11.20 -8.45
CA SER A 80 2.64 -12.42 -8.96
C SER A 80 1.15 -12.25 -9.34
N LEU A 81 0.63 -11.02 -9.36
CA LEU A 81 -0.77 -10.75 -9.66
C LEU A 81 -1.05 -10.83 -11.18
N PRO A 82 -2.17 -11.46 -11.61
CA PRO A 82 -2.55 -11.58 -13.00
C PRO A 82 -3.12 -10.27 -13.56
N ALA A 83 -2.27 -9.26 -13.68
CA ALA A 83 -2.62 -7.95 -14.20
C ALA A 83 -2.86 -8.01 -15.72
N LEU A 84 -3.81 -7.20 -16.19
CA LEU A 84 -3.99 -6.95 -17.61
C LEU A 84 -2.87 -6.04 -18.12
N ASP A 85 -2.68 -5.99 -19.44
CA ASP A 85 -1.68 -5.11 -20.04
C ASP A 85 -1.92 -3.63 -19.65
N GLY A 86 -0.89 -3.01 -19.07
CA GLY A 86 -0.95 -1.64 -18.57
C GLY A 86 -1.82 -1.43 -17.30
N GLU A 87 -2.31 -2.50 -16.65
CA GLU A 87 -3.08 -2.40 -15.40
C GLU A 87 -2.13 -2.24 -14.20
N PRO A 88 -2.17 -1.10 -13.48
CA PRO A 88 -1.31 -0.89 -12.33
C PRO A 88 -1.74 -1.72 -11.12
N THR A 89 -0.75 -2.13 -10.33
CA THR A 89 -0.95 -2.74 -9.01
C THR A 89 -1.02 -1.68 -7.93
N VAL A 90 -1.90 -1.89 -6.95
CA VAL A 90 -2.06 -1.01 -5.79
C VAL A 90 -1.52 -1.67 -4.54
N GLY A 91 -0.74 -0.91 -3.76
CA GLY A 91 -0.26 -1.31 -2.44
C GLY A 91 -0.50 -0.22 -1.39
N TYR A 92 -0.75 -0.64 -0.14
CA TYR A 92 -0.89 0.27 1.00
C TYR A 92 -0.61 -0.45 2.32
N TRP A 93 -0.16 0.32 3.29
CA TRP A 93 -0.04 -0.11 4.68
C TRP A 93 -0.08 1.09 5.62
N VAL A 94 -0.40 0.85 6.88
CA VAL A 94 -0.26 1.82 7.98
C VAL A 94 0.31 1.14 9.21
N GLY A 95 0.98 1.91 10.05
CA GLY A 95 1.50 1.47 11.33
C GLY A 95 0.41 0.86 12.22
N LYS A 96 0.78 -0.14 13.01
CA LYS A 96 -0.13 -0.90 13.88
C LYS A 96 -1.04 -0.05 14.77
N PRO A 97 -0.61 1.09 15.39
CA PRO A 97 -1.48 1.96 16.17
C PRO A 97 -2.68 2.56 15.40
N TYR A 98 -2.63 2.52 14.07
CA TYR A 98 -3.66 3.05 13.17
C TYR A 98 -4.54 1.99 12.54
N TRP A 99 -4.35 0.71 12.87
CA TRP A 99 -5.20 -0.38 12.42
C TRP A 99 -6.63 -0.24 13.00
N GLY A 100 -7.60 -0.74 12.25
CA GLY A 100 -9.02 -0.67 12.64
C GLY A 100 -9.68 0.72 12.55
N LYS A 101 -8.91 1.78 12.26
CA LYS A 101 -9.39 3.18 12.21
C LYS A 101 -9.85 3.64 10.82
N ALA A 102 -9.96 2.72 9.86
CA ALA A 102 -10.34 2.97 8.46
C ALA A 102 -9.39 3.91 7.68
N ILE A 103 -8.16 4.13 8.15
CA ILE A 103 -7.19 5.03 7.51
C ILE A 103 -6.82 4.56 6.09
N CYS A 104 -6.50 3.26 5.90
CA CYS A 104 -6.23 2.74 4.56
C CYS A 104 -7.43 2.89 3.61
N THR A 105 -8.67 2.74 4.09
CA THR A 105 -9.86 2.95 3.27
C THR A 105 -9.97 4.40 2.81
N GLU A 106 -9.70 5.35 3.70
CA GLU A 106 -9.71 6.78 3.42
C GLU A 106 -8.60 7.16 2.42
N ALA A 107 -7.38 6.67 2.63
CA ALA A 107 -6.23 6.88 1.75
C ALA A 107 -6.49 6.28 0.34
N LEU A 108 -7.01 5.06 0.27
CA LEU A 108 -7.31 4.40 -0.99
C LEU A 108 -8.40 5.14 -1.79
N ARG A 109 -9.44 5.64 -1.14
CA ARG A 109 -10.46 6.48 -1.80
C ARG A 109 -9.88 7.78 -2.37
N LEU A 110 -8.99 8.46 -1.62
CA LEU A 110 -8.29 9.66 -2.11
C LEU A 110 -7.46 9.35 -3.36
N MET A 111 -6.68 8.27 -3.32
CA MET A 111 -5.85 7.84 -4.46
C MET A 111 -6.71 7.47 -5.67
N ILE A 112 -7.78 6.70 -5.50
CA ILE A 112 -8.72 6.33 -6.58
C ILE A 112 -9.33 7.58 -7.23
N THR A 113 -9.76 8.54 -6.42
CA THR A 113 -10.29 9.82 -6.91
C THR A 113 -9.25 10.59 -7.72
N HIS A 114 -8.01 10.63 -7.24
CA HIS A 114 -6.90 11.26 -7.95
C HIS A 114 -6.65 10.57 -9.31
N ILE A 115 -6.51 9.25 -9.33
CA ILE A 115 -6.29 8.47 -10.56
C ILE A 115 -7.39 8.74 -11.60
N ARG A 116 -8.65 8.69 -11.19
CA ARG A 116 -9.80 8.97 -12.08
C ARG A 116 -9.76 10.35 -12.71
N ASN A 117 -9.28 11.34 -11.96
CA ASN A 117 -9.29 12.74 -12.41
C ASN A 117 -8.04 13.14 -13.20
N THR A 118 -6.93 12.40 -13.08
CA THR A 118 -5.62 12.83 -13.60
C THR A 118 -4.97 11.85 -14.57
N THR A 119 -5.55 10.67 -14.77
CA THR A 119 -4.98 9.62 -15.63
C THR A 119 -6.04 9.00 -16.55
N ASN A 120 -5.57 8.22 -17.53
CA ASN A 120 -6.42 7.39 -18.40
C ASN A 120 -6.48 5.92 -17.98
N ILE A 121 -6.06 5.59 -16.76
CA ILE A 121 -6.10 4.23 -16.21
C ILE A 121 -7.55 3.76 -16.16
N ARG A 122 -7.83 2.54 -16.66
CA ARG A 122 -9.17 1.97 -16.75
C ARG A 122 -9.48 0.97 -15.65
N SER A 123 -8.45 0.36 -15.07
CA SER A 123 -8.59 -0.59 -13.97
C SER A 123 -7.36 -0.57 -13.08
N LEU A 124 -7.54 -1.08 -11.87
CA LEU A 124 -6.49 -1.29 -10.88
C LEU A 124 -6.61 -2.72 -10.36
N ILE A 125 -5.48 -3.39 -10.19
CA ILE A 125 -5.42 -4.71 -9.56
C ILE A 125 -4.74 -4.60 -8.19
N SER A 126 -5.16 -5.43 -7.26
CA SER A 126 -4.50 -5.57 -5.96
C SER A 126 -4.77 -6.96 -5.41
N GLY A 127 -4.03 -7.33 -4.37
CA GLY A 127 -4.21 -8.58 -3.68
C GLY A 127 -4.01 -8.45 -2.18
N HIS A 128 -4.51 -9.43 -1.44
CA HIS A 128 -4.21 -9.57 -0.01
C HIS A 128 -3.98 -11.04 0.32
N PHE A 129 -3.09 -11.31 1.25
CA PHE A 129 -2.96 -12.65 1.80
C PHE A 129 -4.30 -13.13 2.35
N ILE A 130 -4.65 -14.40 2.15
CA ILE A 130 -5.97 -14.94 2.53
C ILE A 130 -6.25 -14.74 4.03
N ASP A 131 -5.21 -14.78 4.86
CA ASP A 131 -5.28 -14.53 6.30
C ASP A 131 -5.40 -13.03 6.65
N ASN A 132 -4.98 -12.11 5.77
CA ASN A 132 -5.14 -10.66 5.95
C ASN A 132 -6.52 -10.17 5.44
N ARG A 133 -7.59 -10.62 6.09
CA ARG A 133 -8.96 -10.20 5.75
C ARG A 133 -9.21 -8.71 5.93
N ALA A 134 -8.40 -8.04 6.76
CA ALA A 134 -8.54 -6.59 6.97
C ALA A 134 -8.21 -5.82 5.70
N SER A 135 -7.13 -6.18 4.99
CA SER A 135 -6.78 -5.59 3.69
C SER A 135 -7.86 -5.85 2.65
N GLY A 136 -8.40 -7.08 2.56
CA GLY A 136 -9.52 -7.39 1.66
C GLY A 136 -10.72 -6.48 1.89
N ARG A 137 -11.14 -6.28 3.15
CA ARG A 137 -12.25 -5.37 3.48
C ARG A 137 -11.99 -3.90 3.11
N VAL A 138 -10.74 -3.44 3.16
CA VAL A 138 -10.37 -2.10 2.69
C VAL A 138 -10.64 -1.97 1.19
N MET A 139 -10.17 -2.93 0.40
CA MET A 139 -10.37 -2.95 -1.06
C MET A 139 -11.84 -3.01 -1.44
N GLU A 140 -12.61 -3.93 -0.84
CA GLU A 140 -14.05 -4.09 -1.08
C GLU A 140 -14.83 -2.80 -0.78
N LYS A 141 -14.53 -2.11 0.32
CA LYS A 141 -15.12 -0.80 0.68
C LYS A 141 -14.78 0.31 -0.30
N CYS A 142 -13.72 0.14 -1.10
CA CYS A 142 -13.30 1.06 -2.15
C CYS A 142 -13.77 0.64 -3.55
N GLY A 143 -14.58 -0.42 -3.65
CA GLY A 143 -15.21 -0.87 -4.89
C GLY A 143 -14.43 -1.95 -5.65
N PHE A 144 -13.33 -2.44 -5.14
CA PHE A 144 -12.66 -3.60 -5.71
C PHE A 144 -13.54 -4.85 -5.54
N LYS A 145 -13.53 -5.70 -6.56
CA LYS A 145 -14.28 -6.96 -6.60
C LYS A 145 -13.32 -8.13 -6.74
N PRO A 146 -13.56 -9.25 -6.01
CA PRO A 146 -12.79 -10.47 -6.22
C PRO A 146 -12.85 -10.92 -7.69
N THR A 147 -11.70 -11.31 -8.26
CA THR A 147 -11.63 -11.87 -9.63
C THR A 147 -11.97 -13.36 -9.67
N GLY A 148 -11.90 -14.02 -8.54
CA GLY A 148 -11.98 -15.48 -8.42
C GLY A 148 -10.60 -16.17 -8.52
N GLU A 149 -9.56 -15.43 -8.85
CA GLU A 149 -8.19 -15.93 -8.97
C GLU A 149 -7.46 -15.92 -7.64
N ILE A 150 -6.54 -16.86 -7.48
CA ILE A 150 -5.57 -16.93 -6.38
C ILE A 150 -4.18 -16.83 -7.01
N ALA A 151 -3.41 -15.87 -6.58
CA ALA A 151 -1.99 -15.73 -6.87
C ALA A 151 -1.17 -16.27 -5.68
N PHE A 152 0.14 -16.41 -5.88
CA PHE A 152 1.05 -16.87 -4.84
C PHE A 152 2.23 -15.89 -4.74
N ASP A 153 2.63 -15.57 -3.52
CA ASP A 153 3.78 -14.72 -3.28
C ASP A 153 5.04 -15.58 -3.12
N ASP A 154 6.02 -15.36 -3.98
CA ASP A 154 7.34 -16.01 -3.94
C ASP A 154 8.28 -15.35 -2.92
N ASN A 155 7.80 -14.32 -2.23
CA ASN A 155 8.61 -13.54 -1.31
C ASN A 155 8.99 -14.36 -0.07
N LEU A 156 10.28 -14.58 0.13
CA LEU A 156 10.85 -15.34 1.23
C LEU A 156 10.47 -14.83 2.63
N TYR A 157 10.12 -13.55 2.75
CA TYR A 157 9.76 -12.93 4.04
C TYR A 157 8.35 -13.24 4.50
N CYS A 158 7.47 -13.60 3.56
CA CYS A 158 6.07 -13.93 3.87
C CYS A 158 5.81 -15.43 3.97
N GLY A 159 6.84 -16.23 3.70
CA GLY A 159 6.75 -17.68 3.48
C GLY A 159 6.49 -17.99 2.01
N ALA A 160 7.27 -18.91 1.44
CA ALA A 160 7.09 -19.33 0.07
C ALA A 160 5.65 -19.80 -0.19
N ASP A 161 5.11 -19.47 -1.35
CA ASP A 161 3.78 -19.88 -1.81
C ASP A 161 2.61 -19.38 -0.94
N LYS A 162 2.74 -18.22 -0.29
CA LYS A 162 1.63 -17.66 0.48
C LYS A 162 0.49 -17.23 -0.46
N PRO A 163 -0.73 -17.77 -0.29
CA PRO A 163 -1.82 -17.51 -1.21
C PRO A 163 -2.39 -16.10 -1.06
N ILE A 164 -2.60 -15.43 -2.20
CA ILE A 164 -3.12 -14.08 -2.34
C ILE A 164 -4.48 -14.14 -3.04
N ARG A 165 -5.51 -13.59 -2.43
CA ARG A 165 -6.77 -13.34 -3.11
C ARG A 165 -6.65 -12.08 -3.96
N VAL A 166 -7.00 -12.21 -5.24
CA VAL A 166 -6.89 -11.13 -6.23
C VAL A 166 -8.21 -10.36 -6.33
N LEU A 167 -8.12 -9.04 -6.32
CA LEU A 167 -9.26 -8.13 -6.51
C LEU A 167 -8.94 -7.10 -7.59
N ARG A 168 -9.97 -6.68 -8.35
CA ARG A 168 -9.87 -5.66 -9.40
C ARG A 168 -10.91 -4.57 -9.21
N LEU A 169 -10.51 -3.33 -9.47
CA LEU A 169 -11.40 -2.17 -9.61
C LEU A 169 -11.40 -1.73 -11.07
N THR A 170 -12.56 -1.65 -11.67
CA THR A 170 -12.75 -1.06 -13.03
C THR A 170 -13.43 0.30 -12.89
N PHE A 171 -12.97 1.30 -13.63
CA PHE A 171 -13.48 2.67 -13.63
C PHE A 171 -14.61 2.88 -14.61
#